data_20793f5528da172e343cc511d977cb7c
#
_entry.id   20793f5528da172e343cc511d977cb7c
#
_cell.length_a   1.000
_cell.length_b   1.000
_cell.length_c   1.000
_cell.angle_alpha   90.00
_cell.angle_beta   90.00
_cell.angle_gamma   90.00
#
_symmetry.space_group_name_H-M   'P 1'
#
loop_
_entity.id
_entity.type
_entity.pdbx_description
1 polymer ?
#
loop_
_entity_poly.entity_id
_entity_poly.type
_entity_poly.pdbx_seq_one_letter_code
_entity_poly.pdbx_strand_id
1 'polypeptide(L)' 'MIKLTKLNKNNDETFILNCELIETVEERPDTTIRLVNGKHFVVAESSAEVVAKVVAFKRSIYGR' A
#
# COMPACT_ATOMS: atom_id res chain seq x y z
N MET A 1 -2.78 -0.53 9.70
CA MET A 1 -2.98 0.66 8.85
C MET A 1 -1.66 1.17 8.35
N ILE A 2 -1.58 1.45 7.07
CA ILE A 2 -0.36 1.99 6.48
C ILE A 2 -0.70 3.25 5.70
N LYS A 3 0.26 4.16 5.60
CA LYS A 3 0.09 5.42 4.89
C LYS A 3 0.74 5.30 3.52
N LEU A 4 -0.03 5.62 2.48
CA LEU A 4 0.42 5.54 1.10
C LEU A 4 0.12 6.84 0.38
N THR A 5 0.79 7.06 -0.74
CA THR A 5 0.65 8.25 -1.57
C THR A 5 0.01 7.88 -2.89
N LYS A 6 -1.11 8.52 -3.23
CA LYS A 6 -1.75 8.30 -4.52
C LYS A 6 -0.85 8.77 -5.64
N LEU A 7 -0.78 7.97 -6.71
CA LEU A 7 -0.01 8.37 -7.88
C LEU A 7 -0.87 9.32 -8.72
N ASN A 8 -0.53 10.60 -8.67
CA ASN A 8 -1.19 11.64 -9.45
C ASN A 8 -0.15 12.67 -9.87
N LYS A 9 -0.60 13.74 -10.52
CA LYS A 9 0.32 14.75 -11.08
C LYS A 9 1.25 15.35 -10.03
N ASN A 10 0.78 15.53 -8.81
CA ASN A 10 1.52 16.20 -7.75
C ASN A 10 2.14 15.24 -6.76
N ASN A 11 1.69 13.99 -6.71
CA ASN A 11 2.14 12.97 -5.76
C ASN A 11 2.11 13.47 -4.31
N ASP A 12 1.15 14.35 -3.98
CA ASP A 12 1.06 14.97 -2.68
C ASP A 12 -0.16 14.53 -1.88
N GLU A 13 -0.99 13.68 -2.47
CA GLU A 13 -2.19 13.20 -1.81
C GLU A 13 -1.93 11.86 -1.14
N THR A 14 -2.04 11.84 0.18
CA THR A 14 -1.82 10.62 0.95
C THR A 14 -3.14 10.06 1.49
N PHE A 15 -3.14 8.77 1.79
CA PHE A 15 -4.30 8.12 2.39
C PHE A 15 -3.84 7.00 3.30
N ILE A 16 -4.74 6.59 4.19
CA ILE A 16 -4.48 5.50 5.13
C ILE A 16 -5.25 4.28 4.64
N LEU A 17 -4.56 3.15 4.54
CA LEU A 17 -5.13 1.91 4.06
C LEU A 17 -5.04 0.84 5.12
N ASN A 18 -6.13 0.10 5.29
CA ASN A 18 -6.11 -1.09 6.13
C ASN A 18 -5.43 -2.21 5.34
N CYS A 19 -4.19 -2.52 5.72
CA CYS A 19 -3.39 -3.49 4.97
C CYS A 19 -3.93 -4.92 5.07
N GLU A 20 -4.83 -5.20 6.00
CA GLU A 20 -5.48 -6.52 6.07
C GLU A 20 -6.40 -6.77 4.88
N LEU A 21 -6.81 -5.72 4.15
CA LEU A 21 -7.67 -5.85 2.99
C LEU A 21 -6.91 -6.04 1.69
N ILE A 22 -5.58 -5.99 1.72
CA ILE A 22 -4.76 -6.12 0.52
C ILE A 22 -4.76 -7.57 0.04
N GLU A 23 -5.14 -7.76 -1.23
CA GLU A 23 -5.08 -9.06 -1.87
C GLU A 23 -3.78 -9.22 -2.65
N THR A 24 -3.46 -8.26 -3.52
CA THR A 24 -2.24 -8.30 -4.34
C THR A 24 -1.59 -6.93 -4.42
N VAL A 25 -0.27 -6.93 -4.62
CA VAL A 25 0.50 -5.72 -4.93
C VAL A 25 1.31 -6.06 -6.18
N GLU A 26 1.12 -5.27 -7.24
CA GLU A 26 1.83 -5.46 -8.50
C GLU A 26 2.45 -4.14 -8.94
N GLU A 27 3.57 -4.22 -9.65
CA GLU A 27 4.27 -3.04 -10.15
C GLU A 27 4.51 -3.19 -11.64
N ARG A 28 3.53 -2.72 -12.48
CA ARG A 28 3.59 -2.86 -13.94
C ARG A 28 2.82 -1.73 -14.64
N PRO A 29 3.42 -0.63 -14.99
CA PRO A 29 4.72 -0.10 -14.54
C PRO A 29 4.60 0.53 -13.16
N ASP A 30 3.39 0.90 -12.74
CA ASP A 30 3.16 1.56 -11.47
C ASP A 30 2.66 0.55 -10.44
N THR A 31 2.90 0.86 -9.18
CA THR A 31 2.46 0.00 -8.09
C THR A 31 0.95 0.07 -7.96
N THR A 32 0.30 -1.07 -8.18
CA THR A 32 -1.16 -1.21 -8.06
C THR A 32 -1.47 -2.14 -6.90
N ILE A 33 -2.29 -1.67 -5.97
CA ILE A 33 -2.73 -2.44 -4.82
C ILE A 33 -4.17 -2.83 -5.04
N ARG A 34 -4.43 -4.13 -5.06
CA ARG A 34 -5.79 -4.66 -5.20
C ARG A 34 -6.28 -5.13 -3.84
N LEU A 35 -7.50 -4.76 -3.52
CA LEU A 35 -8.14 -5.16 -2.26
C LEU A 35 -9.07 -6.34 -2.48
N VAL A 36 -9.37 -7.05 -1.40
CA VAL A 36 -10.24 -8.24 -1.46
C VAL A 36 -11.66 -7.91 -1.93
N ASN A 37 -12.10 -6.66 -1.81
CA ASN A 37 -13.43 -6.24 -2.26
C ASN A 37 -13.44 -5.84 -3.75
N GLY A 38 -12.34 -6.02 -4.48
CA GLY A 38 -12.23 -5.70 -5.90
C GLY A 38 -11.77 -4.28 -6.20
N LYS A 39 -11.70 -3.42 -5.20
CA LYS A 39 -11.17 -2.07 -5.40
C LYS A 39 -9.65 -2.11 -5.56
N HIS A 40 -9.10 -1.11 -6.25
CA HIS A 40 -7.66 -1.03 -6.40
C HIS A 40 -7.22 0.43 -6.38
N PHE A 41 -5.95 0.62 -6.01
CA PHE A 41 -5.32 1.94 -5.94
C PHE A 41 -3.96 1.88 -6.63
N VAL A 42 -3.61 2.96 -7.32
CA VAL A 42 -2.27 3.13 -7.87
C VAL A 42 -1.53 4.12 -6.98
N VAL A 43 -0.37 3.70 -6.49
CA VAL A 43 0.38 4.49 -5.50
C VAL A 43 1.78 4.81 -6.01
N ALA A 44 2.38 5.85 -5.41
CA ALA A 44 3.70 6.32 -5.79
C ALA A 44 4.81 5.44 -5.21
N GLU A 45 4.55 4.78 -4.09
CA GLU A 45 5.53 3.90 -3.46
C GLU A 45 5.81 2.69 -4.35
N SER A 46 7.04 2.17 -4.29
CA SER A 46 7.36 0.92 -4.98
C SER A 46 6.69 -0.25 -4.28
N SER A 47 6.59 -1.39 -4.97
CA SER A 47 6.03 -2.59 -4.34
C SER A 47 6.85 -3.00 -3.11
N ALA A 48 8.17 -2.84 -3.17
CA ALA A 48 9.03 -3.15 -2.04
C ALA A 48 8.74 -2.23 -0.85
N GLU A 49 8.49 -0.95 -1.11
CA GLU A 49 8.14 -0.01 -0.05
C GLU A 49 6.79 -0.35 0.59
N VAL A 50 5.82 -0.74 -0.22
CA VAL A 50 4.51 -1.14 0.29
C VAL A 50 4.65 -2.37 1.20
N VAL A 51 5.41 -3.37 0.76
CA VAL A 51 5.65 -4.57 1.55
C VAL A 51 6.36 -4.22 2.84
N ALA A 52 7.36 -3.34 2.78
CA ALA A 52 8.10 -2.91 3.98
C ALA A 52 7.17 -2.24 4.98
N LYS A 53 6.24 -1.41 4.52
CA LYS A 53 5.27 -0.74 5.40
C LYS A 53 4.34 -1.76 6.07
N VAL A 54 3.89 -2.76 5.33
CA VAL A 54 3.02 -3.81 5.88
C VAL A 54 3.78 -4.62 6.93
N VAL A 55 5.01 -5.00 6.65
CA VAL A 55 5.84 -5.76 7.59
C VAL A 55 6.08 -4.95 8.85
N ALA A 56 6.43 -3.67 8.71
CA ALA A 56 6.66 -2.80 9.86
C ALA A 56 5.40 -2.68 10.73
N PHE A 57 4.24 -2.53 10.10
CA PHE A 57 2.97 -2.46 10.83
C PHE A 57 2.71 -3.74 11.61
N LYS A 58 2.87 -4.89 10.96
CA LYS A 58 2.62 -6.17 11.62
C LYS A 58 3.59 -6.44 12.75
N ARG A 59 4.86 -6.03 12.59
CA ARG A 59 5.84 -6.15 13.67
C ARG A 59 5.47 -5.32 14.88
N SER A 60 4.93 -4.12 14.67
CA SER A 60 4.55 -3.26 15.80
C SER A 60 3.37 -3.86 16.59
N ILE A 61 2.56 -4.70 15.94
CA ILE A 61 1.39 -5.31 16.57
C ILE A 61 1.71 -6.70 17.13
N TYR A 62 2.44 -7.53 16.35
CA TYR A 62 2.63 -8.94 16.68
C TYR A 62 4.06 -9.28 17.11
N GLY A 63 5.02 -8.41 16.89
CA GLY A 63 6.43 -8.69 17.05
C GLY A 63 7.00 -8.34 18.42
N ARG A 64 6.19 -8.21 19.42
CA ARG A 64 6.68 -7.84 20.76
C ARG A 64 7.10 -9.04 21.57
#